data_d7eb890dc8d6a91805cf0d02f91de4b1
#
_entry.id   d7eb890dc8d6a91805cf0d02f91de4b1
#
_cell.length_a   1.000
_cell.length_b   1.000
_cell.length_c   1.000
_cell.angle_alpha   90.00
_cell.angle_beta   90.00
_cell.angle_gamma   90.00
#
_symmetry.space_group_name_H-M   'P 1'
#
loop_
_entity.id
_entity.type
_entity.pdbx_description
1 polymer ?
#
loop_
_entity_poly.entity_id
_entity_poly.type
_entity_poly.pdbx_seq_one_letter_code
_entity_poly.pdbx_strand_id
1 'polypeptide(L)'
;MLCGGRSSEHDVSLASGASVRVGLAQAGHEAIDVCIARGGAWLHDGAELSVTPGRGLLGADVVFPVLHGPFGEDGTVQGLLECLDVPYVGAGVLASAVCMDKVVFKELMASAGVPQVGYLGVTEARWRFERDAVEREVAVLGLPIFVKPASLGSSVGIVKAEDDAAVGPALDAAFTHEGRAIVEAAAAGMEVECSVMGPTAAPEVSEPGEIVLRRGAGWYDFEAKYEPGGMELVVPARISAGAREAVRELAREAFTRSGCHGLARVDFFVDADEVLLNELNTIPGFTETSVFGKLWGASGLPYPDLLDRLASIAVARHREERRYRH
;
A
#
# COMPACT_ATOMS: atom_id res chain seq x y z
N MET A 1 -18.79 -4.78 -2.83
CA MET A 1 -17.44 -5.06 -2.32
C MET A 1 -16.68 -5.88 -3.36
N LEU A 2 -15.42 -5.52 -3.68
CA LEU A 2 -14.56 -6.29 -4.57
C LEU A 2 -13.45 -6.97 -3.78
N CYS A 3 -13.29 -8.30 -3.93
CA CYS A 3 -12.22 -9.07 -3.29
C CYS A 3 -11.65 -10.14 -4.23
N GLY A 4 -10.60 -10.84 -3.80
CA GLY A 4 -9.87 -11.82 -4.60
C GLY A 4 -8.76 -11.19 -5.44
N GLY A 5 -8.81 -11.30 -6.74
CA GLY A 5 -7.83 -10.72 -7.66
C GLY A 5 -6.81 -11.71 -8.21
N ARG A 6 -5.99 -11.24 -9.14
CA ARG A 6 -5.01 -12.06 -9.88
C ARG A 6 -3.65 -12.18 -9.18
N SER A 7 -3.41 -11.36 -8.16
CA SER A 7 -2.12 -11.32 -7.45
C SER A 7 -1.90 -12.53 -6.56
N SER A 8 -0.67 -12.70 -6.07
CA SER A 8 -0.32 -13.68 -5.05
C SER A 8 -1.05 -13.46 -3.72
N GLU A 9 -1.59 -12.27 -3.51
CA GLU A 9 -2.32 -11.85 -2.29
C GLU A 9 -3.83 -12.14 -2.36
N HIS A 10 -4.29 -12.97 -3.30
CA HIS A 10 -5.70 -13.33 -3.50
C HIS A 10 -6.40 -13.77 -2.20
N ASP A 11 -5.78 -14.66 -1.44
CA ASP A 11 -6.39 -15.22 -0.22
C ASP A 11 -6.45 -14.17 0.91
N VAL A 12 -5.45 -13.28 0.99
CA VAL A 12 -5.45 -12.13 1.92
C VAL A 12 -6.60 -11.19 1.56
N SER A 13 -6.83 -10.96 0.27
CA SER A 13 -7.94 -10.14 -0.22
C SER A 13 -9.30 -10.75 0.14
N LEU A 14 -9.47 -12.07 0.02
CA LEU A 14 -10.70 -12.76 0.43
C LEU A 14 -10.95 -12.61 1.94
N ALA A 15 -9.91 -12.77 2.76
CA ALA A 15 -10.00 -12.58 4.20
C ALA A 15 -10.33 -11.12 4.58
N SER A 16 -9.70 -10.14 3.92
CA SER A 16 -10.01 -8.72 4.06
C SER A 16 -11.46 -8.42 3.68
N GLY A 17 -11.93 -8.99 2.56
CA GLY A 17 -13.31 -8.86 2.12
C GLY A 17 -14.32 -9.39 3.12
N ALA A 18 -14.05 -10.55 3.73
CA ALA A 18 -14.92 -11.10 4.77
C ALA A 18 -15.04 -10.17 5.98
N SER A 19 -13.92 -9.59 6.44
CA SER A 19 -13.89 -8.62 7.55
C SER A 19 -14.64 -7.33 7.20
N VAL A 20 -14.38 -6.75 6.01
CA VAL A 20 -15.07 -5.53 5.56
C VAL A 20 -16.58 -5.75 5.43
N ARG A 21 -17.03 -6.89 4.90
CA ARG A 21 -18.45 -7.22 4.79
C ARG A 21 -19.16 -7.21 6.15
N VAL A 22 -18.53 -7.80 7.16
CA VAL A 22 -19.08 -7.80 8.54
C VAL A 22 -19.16 -6.37 9.09
N GLY A 23 -18.08 -5.59 8.93
CA GLY A 23 -18.05 -4.21 9.40
C GLY A 23 -19.06 -3.30 8.70
N LEU A 24 -19.23 -3.42 7.38
CA LEU A 24 -20.24 -2.67 6.62
C LEU A 24 -21.66 -3.03 7.07
N ALA A 25 -21.96 -4.32 7.32
CA ALA A 25 -23.26 -4.72 7.84
C ALA A 25 -23.52 -4.15 9.24
N GLN A 26 -22.51 -4.08 10.12
CA GLN A 26 -22.61 -3.44 11.44
C GLN A 26 -22.84 -1.92 11.32
N ALA A 27 -22.31 -1.28 10.28
CA ALA A 27 -22.54 0.13 9.96
C ALA A 27 -23.91 0.38 9.27
N GLY A 28 -24.69 -0.68 8.99
CA GLY A 28 -26.02 -0.57 8.40
C GLY A 28 -26.05 -0.58 6.87
N HIS A 29 -24.95 -0.92 6.22
CA HIS A 29 -24.86 -1.07 4.76
C HIS A 29 -25.24 -2.48 4.30
N GLU A 30 -25.85 -2.56 3.11
CA GLU A 30 -26.03 -3.81 2.38
C GLU A 30 -24.81 -4.04 1.47
N ALA A 31 -24.10 -5.15 1.67
CA ALA A 31 -22.91 -5.48 0.90
C ALA A 31 -23.23 -6.49 -0.20
N ILE A 32 -22.98 -6.09 -1.46
CA ILE A 32 -23.03 -6.94 -2.64
C ILE A 32 -21.62 -7.45 -2.91
N ASP A 33 -21.41 -8.77 -2.88
CA ASP A 33 -20.09 -9.36 -3.06
C ASP A 33 -19.79 -9.61 -4.54
N VAL A 34 -18.62 -9.13 -4.98
CA VAL A 34 -18.03 -9.47 -6.28
C VAL A 34 -16.64 -10.03 -6.02
N CYS A 35 -16.42 -11.29 -6.39
CA CYS A 35 -15.14 -11.96 -6.27
C CYS A 35 -14.43 -11.95 -7.63
N ILE A 36 -13.20 -11.47 -7.67
CA ILE A 36 -12.33 -11.56 -8.84
C ILE A 36 -11.53 -12.85 -8.72
N ALA A 37 -11.78 -13.81 -9.58
CA ALA A 37 -11.06 -15.07 -9.62
C ALA A 37 -9.57 -14.87 -9.97
N ARG A 38 -8.71 -15.85 -9.66
CA ARG A 38 -7.27 -15.82 -10.02
C ARG A 38 -7.02 -15.67 -11.52
N GLY A 39 -7.95 -16.12 -12.38
CA GLY A 39 -7.91 -15.91 -13.83
C GLY A 39 -8.36 -14.52 -14.28
N GLY A 40 -8.91 -13.69 -13.38
CA GLY A 40 -9.39 -12.34 -13.67
C GLY A 40 -10.89 -12.24 -13.97
N ALA A 41 -11.65 -13.34 -14.00
CA ALA A 41 -13.09 -13.31 -14.15
C ALA A 41 -13.74 -12.69 -12.90
N TRP A 42 -14.69 -11.79 -13.09
CA TRP A 42 -15.49 -11.19 -12.02
C TRP A 42 -16.73 -12.04 -11.78
N LEU A 43 -16.94 -12.47 -10.56
CA LEU A 43 -18.02 -13.39 -10.19
C LEU A 43 -18.95 -12.73 -9.16
N HIS A 44 -20.26 -12.83 -9.42
CA HIS A 44 -21.31 -12.47 -8.46
C HIS A 44 -22.26 -13.68 -8.33
N ASP A 45 -22.50 -14.12 -7.12
CA ASP A 45 -23.31 -15.32 -6.81
C ASP A 45 -22.88 -16.57 -7.62
N GLY A 46 -21.57 -16.69 -7.82
CA GLY A 46 -20.98 -17.83 -8.55
C GLY A 46 -21.11 -17.76 -10.08
N ALA A 47 -21.77 -16.74 -10.63
CA ALA A 47 -21.87 -16.51 -12.07
C ALA A 47 -20.91 -15.42 -12.55
N GLU A 48 -20.39 -15.56 -13.76
CA GLU A 48 -19.53 -14.55 -14.37
C GLU A 48 -20.32 -13.27 -14.67
N LEU A 49 -19.76 -12.14 -14.20
CA LEU A 49 -20.36 -10.83 -14.34
C LEU A 49 -19.85 -10.12 -15.59
N SER A 50 -20.78 -9.66 -16.43
CA SER A 50 -20.49 -8.75 -17.52
C SER A 50 -20.59 -7.30 -17.04
N VAL A 51 -19.53 -6.51 -17.24
CA VAL A 51 -19.52 -5.08 -16.92
C VAL A 51 -19.64 -4.23 -18.19
N THR A 52 -20.34 -3.11 -18.09
CA THR A 52 -20.57 -2.19 -19.22
C THR A 52 -20.16 -0.79 -18.81
N PRO A 53 -19.26 -0.11 -19.53
CA PRO A 53 -18.88 1.27 -19.23
C PRO A 53 -20.08 2.21 -19.10
N GLY A 54 -20.02 3.13 -18.12
CA GLY A 54 -21.07 4.11 -17.83
C GLY A 54 -22.36 3.53 -17.25
N ARG A 55 -22.36 2.27 -16.77
CA ARG A 55 -23.55 1.61 -16.21
C ARG A 55 -23.43 1.27 -14.72
N GLY A 56 -22.37 1.74 -14.05
CA GLY A 56 -22.10 1.38 -12.66
C GLY A 56 -21.76 -0.11 -12.50
N LEU A 57 -21.85 -0.60 -11.29
CA LEU A 57 -21.62 -2.00 -10.94
C LEU A 57 -22.77 -2.53 -10.08
N LEU A 58 -23.62 -3.38 -10.63
CA LEU A 58 -24.76 -4.04 -9.95
C LEU A 58 -25.73 -3.07 -9.23
N GLY A 59 -25.76 -1.80 -9.64
CA GLY A 59 -26.57 -0.77 -8.97
C GLY A 59 -26.07 -0.34 -7.60
N ALA A 60 -24.83 -0.69 -7.24
CA ALA A 60 -24.23 -0.26 -5.98
C ALA A 60 -24.00 1.25 -5.94
N ASP A 61 -24.23 1.86 -4.77
CA ASP A 61 -23.99 3.30 -4.54
C ASP A 61 -22.48 3.61 -4.44
N VAL A 62 -21.67 2.64 -3.98
CA VAL A 62 -20.22 2.75 -3.85
C VAL A 62 -19.57 1.37 -3.93
N VAL A 63 -18.41 1.32 -4.56
CA VAL A 63 -17.57 0.11 -4.61
C VAL A 63 -16.49 0.19 -3.55
N PHE A 64 -16.33 -0.87 -2.77
CA PHE A 64 -15.26 -0.99 -1.77
C PHE A 64 -14.26 -2.06 -2.24
N PRO A 65 -13.15 -1.67 -2.92
CA PRO A 65 -12.12 -2.62 -3.31
C PRO A 65 -11.22 -2.96 -2.11
N VAL A 66 -11.00 -4.25 -1.89
CA VAL A 66 -10.03 -4.80 -0.91
C VAL A 66 -9.10 -5.77 -1.64
N LEU A 67 -8.55 -5.29 -2.74
CA LEU A 67 -7.65 -6.01 -3.63
C LEU A 67 -6.21 -5.62 -3.31
N HIS A 68 -5.31 -6.59 -3.22
CA HIS A 68 -3.92 -6.33 -2.87
C HIS A 68 -2.97 -6.68 -4.02
N GLY A 69 -1.89 -5.90 -4.14
CA GLY A 69 -0.86 -6.08 -5.16
C GLY A 69 -1.28 -5.72 -6.58
N PRO A 70 -0.58 -6.26 -7.60
CA PRO A 70 -0.85 -6.00 -9.01
C PRO A 70 -2.31 -6.25 -9.42
N PHE A 71 -2.83 -5.44 -10.32
CA PHE A 71 -4.23 -5.36 -10.76
C PHE A 71 -5.22 -4.87 -9.68
N GLY A 72 -4.79 -4.69 -8.43
CA GLY A 72 -5.61 -4.19 -7.33
C GLY A 72 -5.19 -2.80 -6.88
N GLU A 73 -3.89 -2.58 -6.66
CA GLU A 73 -3.33 -1.34 -6.11
C GLU A 73 -2.58 -0.48 -7.14
N ASP A 74 -2.48 -0.93 -8.39
CA ASP A 74 -1.66 -0.34 -9.45
C ASP A 74 -2.41 0.64 -10.38
N GLY A 75 -3.67 0.97 -10.08
CA GLY A 75 -4.52 1.82 -10.90
C GLY A 75 -5.37 1.08 -11.94
N THR A 76 -5.14 -0.22 -12.16
CA THR A 76 -5.85 -1.01 -13.17
C THR A 76 -7.33 -1.15 -12.84
N VAL A 77 -7.67 -1.62 -11.64
CA VAL A 77 -9.07 -1.74 -11.21
C VAL A 77 -9.72 -0.38 -11.03
N GLN A 78 -8.96 0.61 -10.55
CA GLN A 78 -9.44 1.98 -10.39
C GLN A 78 -9.85 2.57 -11.75
N GLY A 79 -9.03 2.36 -12.81
CA GLY A 79 -9.37 2.79 -14.16
C GLY A 79 -10.63 2.13 -14.72
N LEU A 80 -10.86 0.86 -14.40
CA LEU A 80 -12.11 0.19 -14.77
C LEU A 80 -13.31 0.80 -14.02
N LEU A 81 -13.18 1.09 -12.72
CA LEU A 81 -14.24 1.71 -11.91
C LEU A 81 -14.56 3.13 -12.40
N GLU A 82 -13.56 3.90 -12.82
CA GLU A 82 -13.77 5.19 -13.50
C GLU A 82 -14.59 5.02 -14.80
N CYS A 83 -14.23 4.05 -15.64
CA CYS A 83 -14.97 3.75 -16.87
C CYS A 83 -16.41 3.27 -16.61
N LEU A 84 -16.65 2.61 -15.48
CA LEU A 84 -17.99 2.18 -15.07
C LEU A 84 -18.84 3.34 -14.52
N ASP A 85 -18.23 4.48 -14.20
CA ASP A 85 -18.90 5.66 -13.61
C ASP A 85 -19.53 5.34 -12.26
N VAL A 86 -18.76 4.72 -11.35
CA VAL A 86 -19.21 4.35 -10.01
C VAL A 86 -18.27 4.90 -8.95
N PRO A 87 -18.77 5.48 -7.83
CA PRO A 87 -17.92 5.84 -6.70
C PRO A 87 -17.16 4.64 -6.16
N TYR A 88 -15.90 4.82 -5.77
CA TYR A 88 -15.12 3.74 -5.13
C TYR A 88 -14.23 4.26 -4.01
N VAL A 89 -14.04 3.43 -3.00
CA VAL A 89 -13.19 3.72 -1.85
C VAL A 89 -11.72 3.60 -2.23
N GLY A 90 -10.90 4.54 -1.75
CA GLY A 90 -9.46 4.54 -1.90
C GLY A 90 -8.93 5.49 -2.96
N ALA A 91 -7.65 5.36 -3.25
CA ALA A 91 -6.91 6.23 -4.16
C ALA A 91 -7.38 6.07 -5.61
N GLY A 92 -7.26 7.15 -6.39
CA GLY A 92 -7.55 7.14 -7.83
C GLY A 92 -6.44 6.49 -8.65
N VAL A 93 -6.61 6.46 -9.97
CA VAL A 93 -5.71 5.80 -10.93
C VAL A 93 -4.26 6.26 -10.77
N LEU A 94 -4.03 7.58 -10.81
CA LEU A 94 -2.67 8.14 -10.75
C LEU A 94 -1.97 7.80 -9.44
N ALA A 95 -2.63 8.06 -8.31
CA ALA A 95 -2.05 7.82 -6.99
C ALA A 95 -1.74 6.34 -6.77
N SER A 96 -2.66 5.44 -7.17
CA SER A 96 -2.44 4.00 -7.11
C SER A 96 -1.21 3.56 -7.92
N ALA A 97 -1.09 4.01 -9.17
CA ALA A 97 0.04 3.68 -10.03
C ALA A 97 1.37 4.23 -9.49
N VAL A 98 1.39 5.49 -9.02
CA VAL A 98 2.59 6.12 -8.46
C VAL A 98 3.03 5.42 -7.18
N CYS A 99 2.11 5.13 -6.26
CA CYS A 99 2.47 4.51 -4.99
C CYS A 99 2.86 3.03 -5.13
N MET A 100 2.35 2.34 -6.14
CA MET A 100 2.73 0.95 -6.42
C MET A 100 4.16 0.83 -6.90
N ASP A 101 4.64 1.75 -7.75
CA ASP A 101 6.01 1.77 -8.24
C ASP A 101 6.93 2.49 -7.25
N LYS A 102 7.71 1.71 -6.48
CA LYS A 102 8.60 2.23 -5.43
C LYS A 102 9.62 3.24 -5.94
N VAL A 103 10.10 3.08 -7.17
CA VAL A 103 11.07 4.03 -7.76
C VAL A 103 10.40 5.36 -8.01
N VAL A 104 9.25 5.36 -8.70
CA VAL A 104 8.49 6.58 -9.01
C VAL A 104 8.01 7.28 -7.73
N PHE A 105 7.50 6.51 -6.75
CA PHE A 105 7.10 7.05 -5.46
C PHE A 105 8.26 7.76 -4.74
N LYS A 106 9.42 7.09 -4.66
CA LYS A 106 10.60 7.68 -4.00
C LYS A 106 11.15 8.90 -4.76
N GLU A 107 11.15 8.89 -6.08
CA GLU A 107 11.51 10.07 -6.88
C GLU A 107 10.57 11.26 -6.61
N LEU A 108 9.26 11.01 -6.53
CA LEU A 108 8.28 12.03 -6.18
C LEU A 108 8.54 12.59 -4.77
N MET A 109 8.76 11.73 -3.78
CA MET A 109 9.06 12.14 -2.40
C MET A 109 10.40 12.88 -2.29
N ALA A 110 11.43 12.43 -3.01
CA ALA A 110 12.73 13.12 -3.06
C ALA A 110 12.60 14.53 -3.64
N SER A 111 11.78 14.73 -4.68
CA SER A 111 11.52 16.05 -5.27
C SER A 111 10.84 17.02 -4.29
N ALA A 112 10.15 16.50 -3.29
CA ALA A 112 9.50 17.24 -2.21
C ALA A 112 10.41 17.43 -0.98
N GLY A 113 11.63 16.86 -0.98
CA GLY A 113 12.55 16.91 0.16
C GLY A 113 12.13 16.01 1.33
N VAL A 114 11.28 15.02 1.11
CA VAL A 114 10.86 14.07 2.15
C VAL A 114 12.02 13.14 2.48
N PRO A 115 12.40 13.01 3.76
CA PRO A 115 13.49 12.13 4.20
C PRO A 115 13.16 10.66 3.91
N GLN A 116 14.10 9.93 3.30
CA GLN A 116 13.99 8.51 2.99
C GLN A 116 15.36 7.86 2.89
N VAL A 117 15.43 6.53 2.93
CA VAL A 117 16.70 5.81 2.74
C VAL A 117 17.27 6.07 1.36
N GLY A 118 18.60 6.01 1.23
CA GLY A 118 19.27 6.04 -0.08
C GLY A 118 18.76 4.91 -0.97
N TYR A 119 18.51 5.22 -2.25
CA TYR A 119 17.98 4.23 -3.18
C TYR A 119 18.52 4.42 -4.59
N LEU A 120 18.39 3.37 -5.41
CA LEU A 120 18.72 3.36 -6.83
C LEU A 120 17.66 2.54 -7.58
N GLY A 121 17.00 3.15 -8.58
CA GLY A 121 16.17 2.45 -9.55
C GLY A 121 17.03 1.82 -10.64
N VAL A 122 16.84 0.52 -10.92
CA VAL A 122 17.58 -0.22 -11.93
C VAL A 122 16.60 -0.91 -12.87
N THR A 123 16.79 -0.72 -14.20
CA THR A 123 16.07 -1.52 -15.20
C THR A 123 16.88 -2.76 -15.59
N GLU A 124 16.19 -3.84 -15.95
CA GLU A 124 16.84 -5.06 -16.43
C GLU A 124 17.78 -4.80 -17.61
N ALA A 125 17.38 -3.89 -18.54
CA ALA A 125 18.20 -3.50 -19.67
C ALA A 125 19.51 -2.83 -19.21
N ARG A 126 19.42 -1.91 -18.24
CA ARG A 126 20.60 -1.23 -17.70
C ARG A 126 21.52 -2.23 -16.99
N TRP A 127 20.97 -3.16 -16.20
CA TRP A 127 21.73 -4.22 -15.56
C TRP A 127 22.48 -5.13 -16.55
N ARG A 128 21.85 -5.45 -17.68
CA ARG A 128 22.47 -6.29 -18.72
C ARG A 128 23.60 -5.61 -19.48
N PHE A 129 23.47 -4.29 -19.75
CA PHE A 129 24.39 -3.58 -20.66
C PHE A 129 25.36 -2.65 -19.95
N GLU A 130 25.10 -2.26 -18.71
CA GLU A 130 25.88 -1.28 -17.94
C GLU A 130 26.23 -1.80 -16.53
N ARG A 131 26.46 -3.10 -16.39
CA ARG A 131 26.63 -3.79 -15.10
C ARG A 131 27.61 -3.10 -14.18
N ASP A 132 28.83 -2.81 -14.66
CA ASP A 132 29.88 -2.17 -13.85
C ASP A 132 29.46 -0.76 -13.36
N ALA A 133 28.63 -0.05 -14.13
CA ALA A 133 28.13 1.26 -13.71
C ALA A 133 27.08 1.10 -12.59
N VAL A 134 26.17 0.16 -12.73
CA VAL A 134 25.16 -0.15 -11.71
C VAL A 134 25.83 -0.60 -10.41
N GLU A 135 26.82 -1.50 -10.47
CA GLU A 135 27.56 -1.97 -9.28
C GLU A 135 28.26 -0.81 -8.56
N ARG A 136 28.87 0.12 -9.29
CA ARG A 136 29.48 1.33 -8.69
C ARG A 136 28.45 2.25 -8.02
N GLU A 137 27.28 2.42 -8.63
CA GLU A 137 26.21 3.24 -8.05
C GLU A 137 25.60 2.57 -6.80
N VAL A 138 25.40 1.25 -6.84
CA VAL A 138 24.94 0.47 -5.68
C VAL A 138 25.94 0.57 -4.53
N ALA A 139 27.26 0.51 -4.82
CA ALA A 139 28.27 0.63 -3.79
C ALA A 139 28.24 1.96 -3.02
N VAL A 140 27.69 3.04 -3.60
CA VAL A 140 27.51 4.35 -2.93
C VAL A 140 26.45 4.25 -1.81
N LEU A 141 25.50 3.33 -1.90
CA LEU A 141 24.47 3.14 -0.88
C LEU A 141 25.02 2.52 0.41
N GLY A 142 26.16 1.80 0.33
CA GLY A 142 26.72 1.02 1.43
C GLY A 142 25.93 -0.26 1.69
N LEU A 143 26.58 -1.21 2.37
CA LEU A 143 25.98 -2.50 2.72
C LEU A 143 25.56 -2.54 4.20
N PRO A 144 24.55 -3.32 4.57
CA PRO A 144 23.71 -4.13 3.68
C PRO A 144 22.68 -3.32 2.89
N ILE A 145 22.23 -3.89 1.76
CA ILE A 145 21.16 -3.32 0.92
C ILE A 145 20.00 -4.32 0.78
N PHE A 146 18.84 -3.79 0.42
CA PHE A 146 17.67 -4.58 0.01
C PHE A 146 17.40 -4.36 -1.47
N VAL A 147 17.32 -5.43 -2.24
CA VAL A 147 16.92 -5.41 -3.65
C VAL A 147 15.50 -5.94 -3.74
N LYS A 148 14.63 -5.19 -4.42
CA LYS A 148 13.19 -5.46 -4.51
C LYS A 148 12.70 -5.26 -5.94
N PRO A 149 11.74 -6.05 -6.45
CA PRO A 149 10.95 -5.64 -7.61
C PRO A 149 10.28 -4.28 -7.35
N ALA A 150 10.19 -3.41 -8.37
CA ALA A 150 9.72 -2.04 -8.16
C ALA A 150 8.24 -1.97 -7.80
N SER A 151 7.40 -2.86 -8.36
CA SER A 151 5.93 -2.78 -8.30
C SER A 151 5.27 -4.02 -7.67
N LEU A 152 5.98 -4.72 -6.77
CA LEU A 152 5.38 -5.83 -6.02
C LEU A 152 5.23 -5.48 -4.53
N GLY A 153 4.14 -5.99 -3.95
CA GLY A 153 3.82 -5.89 -2.53
C GLY A 153 4.24 -7.12 -1.71
N SER A 154 3.85 -7.12 -0.43
CA SER A 154 3.95 -8.26 0.49
C SER A 154 5.33 -8.92 0.56
N SER A 155 6.37 -8.15 0.40
CA SER A 155 7.77 -8.63 0.48
C SER A 155 8.16 -9.71 -0.56
N VAL A 156 7.37 -9.88 -1.63
CA VAL A 156 7.67 -10.84 -2.70
C VAL A 156 8.90 -10.41 -3.47
N GLY A 157 9.87 -11.32 -3.62
CA GLY A 157 11.09 -11.07 -4.40
C GLY A 157 12.10 -10.12 -3.74
N ILE A 158 11.95 -9.80 -2.45
CA ILE A 158 12.93 -9.01 -1.72
C ILE A 158 14.12 -9.87 -1.33
N VAL A 159 15.33 -9.40 -1.64
CA VAL A 159 16.59 -10.04 -1.27
C VAL A 159 17.48 -9.06 -0.53
N LYS A 160 17.98 -9.44 0.64
CA LYS A 160 19.01 -8.69 1.36
C LYS A 160 20.38 -9.12 0.84
N ALA A 161 21.21 -8.17 0.42
CA ALA A 161 22.60 -8.39 0.07
C ALA A 161 23.49 -7.81 1.18
N GLU A 162 24.29 -8.68 1.79
CA GLU A 162 25.16 -8.31 2.92
C GLU A 162 26.61 -8.04 2.49
N ASP A 163 26.97 -8.45 1.25
CA ASP A 163 28.28 -8.22 0.64
C ASP A 163 28.15 -7.95 -0.86
N ASP A 164 29.22 -7.48 -1.48
CA ASP A 164 29.26 -7.13 -2.91
C ASP A 164 28.97 -8.34 -3.82
N ALA A 165 29.33 -9.55 -3.40
CA ALA A 165 29.10 -10.76 -4.21
C ALA A 165 27.61 -11.12 -4.29
N ALA A 166 26.80 -10.72 -3.31
CA ALA A 166 25.37 -10.97 -3.25
C ALA A 166 24.56 -9.97 -4.10
N VAL A 167 25.10 -8.81 -4.49
CA VAL A 167 24.39 -7.75 -5.22
C VAL A 167 23.88 -8.25 -6.58
N GLY A 168 24.76 -8.87 -7.38
CA GLY A 168 24.37 -9.39 -8.69
C GLY A 168 23.27 -10.45 -8.63
N PRO A 169 23.43 -11.51 -7.84
CA PRO A 169 22.38 -12.50 -7.64
C PRO A 169 21.05 -11.91 -7.15
N ALA A 170 21.08 -10.87 -6.28
CA ALA A 170 19.88 -10.22 -5.78
C ALA A 170 19.13 -9.45 -6.89
N LEU A 171 19.86 -8.73 -7.76
CA LEU A 171 19.27 -8.07 -8.92
C LEU A 171 18.70 -9.08 -9.93
N ASP A 172 19.44 -10.14 -10.24
CA ASP A 172 18.98 -11.22 -11.12
C ASP A 172 17.69 -11.86 -10.59
N ALA A 173 17.58 -12.07 -9.27
CA ALA A 173 16.38 -12.59 -8.63
C ALA A 173 15.20 -11.62 -8.77
N ALA A 174 15.38 -10.32 -8.53
CA ALA A 174 14.33 -9.32 -8.67
C ALA A 174 13.80 -9.26 -10.13
N PHE A 175 14.68 -9.36 -11.12
CA PHE A 175 14.31 -9.38 -12.55
C PHE A 175 13.60 -10.65 -13.01
N THR A 176 13.52 -11.70 -12.20
CA THR A 176 12.61 -12.83 -12.49
C THR A 176 11.13 -12.45 -12.33
N HIS A 177 10.85 -11.37 -11.59
CA HIS A 177 9.49 -10.91 -11.29
C HIS A 177 9.03 -9.77 -12.19
N GLU A 178 9.93 -8.80 -12.47
CA GLU A 178 9.58 -7.64 -13.31
C GLU A 178 10.85 -6.99 -13.88
N GLY A 179 10.71 -6.21 -14.96
CA GLY A 179 11.84 -5.54 -15.65
C GLY A 179 12.42 -4.32 -14.93
N ARG A 180 11.95 -3.98 -13.72
CA ARG A 180 12.45 -2.89 -12.87
C ARG A 180 12.68 -3.37 -11.45
N ALA A 181 13.78 -2.94 -10.86
CA ALA A 181 14.10 -3.19 -9.46
C ALA A 181 14.46 -1.88 -8.75
N ILE A 182 14.25 -1.84 -7.45
CA ILE A 182 14.80 -0.82 -6.57
C ILE A 182 15.83 -1.46 -5.65
N VAL A 183 16.96 -0.77 -5.48
CA VAL A 183 18.00 -1.10 -4.49
C VAL A 183 17.95 -0.05 -3.41
N GLU A 184 17.83 -0.44 -2.16
CA GLU A 184 17.71 0.47 -1.02
C GLU A 184 18.76 0.18 0.04
N ALA A 185 19.34 1.24 0.61
CA ALA A 185 20.16 1.10 1.81
C ALA A 185 19.33 0.54 2.96
N ALA A 186 19.94 -0.28 3.81
CA ALA A 186 19.27 -0.73 5.02
C ALA A 186 19.04 0.46 5.98
N ALA A 187 17.81 0.59 6.47
CA ALA A 187 17.50 1.55 7.52
C ALA A 187 17.84 1.00 8.90
N ALA A 188 18.24 1.89 9.80
CA ALA A 188 18.30 1.60 11.23
C ALA A 188 16.95 1.90 11.91
N GLY A 189 16.81 1.45 13.16
CA GLY A 189 15.66 1.78 13.98
C GLY A 189 14.50 0.79 13.87
N MET A 190 13.32 1.26 14.22
CA MET A 190 12.09 0.47 14.27
C MET A 190 11.17 0.80 13.11
N GLU A 191 10.34 -0.17 12.71
CA GLU A 191 9.28 0.06 11.76
C GLU A 191 8.07 0.68 12.46
N VAL A 192 7.58 1.80 11.90
CA VAL A 192 6.42 2.55 12.40
C VAL A 192 5.45 2.77 11.25
N GLU A 193 4.19 2.41 11.48
CA GLU A 193 3.12 2.59 10.50
C GLU A 193 2.13 3.66 10.96
N CYS A 194 1.59 4.42 10.01
CA CYS A 194 0.61 5.47 10.25
C CYS A 194 -0.50 5.40 9.22
N SER A 195 -1.76 5.41 9.66
CA SER A 195 -2.92 5.39 8.78
C SER A 195 -3.38 6.81 8.45
N VAL A 196 -3.73 7.04 7.20
CA VAL A 196 -4.24 8.32 6.69
C VAL A 196 -5.61 8.10 6.08
N MET A 197 -6.54 9.05 6.30
CA MET A 197 -7.88 9.01 5.73
C MET A 197 -8.37 10.42 5.39
N GLY A 198 -9.14 10.55 4.32
CA GLY A 198 -9.82 11.80 3.99
C GLY A 198 -9.61 12.27 2.56
N PRO A 199 -10.05 13.49 2.25
CA PRO A 199 -9.77 14.13 0.98
C PRO A 199 -8.29 14.54 0.91
N THR A 200 -7.72 14.56 -0.28
CA THR A 200 -6.30 14.93 -0.52
C THR A 200 -5.92 16.28 0.11
N ALA A 201 -6.83 17.25 0.10
CA ALA A 201 -6.55 18.60 0.61
C ALA A 201 -6.57 18.72 2.15
N ALA A 202 -7.21 17.77 2.85
CA ALA A 202 -7.34 17.80 4.30
C ALA A 202 -7.41 16.40 4.91
N PRO A 203 -6.32 15.60 4.79
CA PRO A 203 -6.29 14.26 5.33
C PRO A 203 -6.13 14.26 6.85
N GLU A 204 -6.80 13.32 7.49
CA GLU A 204 -6.64 12.99 8.90
C GLU A 204 -5.62 11.85 9.05
N VAL A 205 -4.89 11.85 10.16
CA VAL A 205 -3.80 10.91 10.42
C VAL A 205 -4.03 10.27 11.79
N SER A 206 -3.88 8.95 11.86
CA SER A 206 -4.01 8.19 13.11
C SER A 206 -2.86 8.43 14.08
N GLU A 207 -2.96 7.85 15.28
CA GLU A 207 -1.77 7.59 16.09
C GLU A 207 -0.86 6.62 15.35
N PRO A 208 0.48 6.87 15.33
CA PRO A 208 1.45 5.92 14.79
C PRO A 208 1.57 4.67 15.67
N GLY A 209 1.73 3.51 15.03
CA GLY A 209 1.98 2.23 15.69
C GLY A 209 3.35 1.67 15.33
N GLU A 210 3.99 1.07 16.29
CA GLU A 210 5.27 0.36 16.14
C GLU A 210 5.01 -1.11 15.79
N ILE A 211 5.70 -1.62 14.79
CA ILE A 211 5.71 -3.03 14.42
C ILE A 211 6.85 -3.72 15.15
N VAL A 212 6.51 -4.62 16.05
CA VAL A 212 7.48 -5.41 16.81
C VAL A 212 7.49 -6.84 16.25
N LEU A 213 8.57 -7.20 15.60
CA LEU A 213 8.74 -8.54 15.06
C LEU A 213 8.97 -9.57 16.17
N ARG A 214 8.50 -10.80 15.98
CA ARG A 214 8.87 -11.90 16.86
C ARG A 214 10.39 -12.09 16.88
N ARG A 215 10.91 -12.54 18.03
CA ARG A 215 12.35 -12.85 18.17
C ARG A 215 12.75 -13.91 17.14
N GLY A 216 13.75 -13.56 16.32
CA GLY A 216 14.30 -14.44 15.28
C GLY A 216 13.84 -14.13 13.86
N ALA A 217 12.83 -13.29 13.65
CA ALA A 217 12.54 -12.72 12.33
C ALA A 217 13.62 -11.68 11.99
N GLY A 218 14.27 -11.83 10.85
CA GLY A 218 15.36 -10.93 10.44
C GLY A 218 14.85 -9.58 9.90
N TRP A 219 13.61 -9.51 9.45
CA TRP A 219 12.94 -8.35 8.87
C TRP A 219 11.43 -8.63 8.70
N TYR A 220 10.63 -7.60 8.37
CA TYR A 220 9.18 -7.68 8.24
C TYR A 220 8.78 -8.30 6.89
N ASP A 221 8.81 -9.63 6.83
CA ASP A 221 8.49 -10.42 5.65
C ASP A 221 7.00 -10.81 5.56
N PHE A 222 6.65 -11.62 4.56
CA PHE A 222 5.29 -12.07 4.32
C PHE A 222 4.71 -12.87 5.51
N GLU A 223 5.51 -13.76 6.12
CA GLU A 223 5.08 -14.58 7.26
C GLU A 223 4.79 -13.68 8.47
N ALA A 224 5.69 -12.72 8.75
CA ALA A 224 5.50 -11.78 9.85
C ALA A 224 4.26 -10.89 9.66
N LYS A 225 3.88 -10.55 8.40
CA LYS A 225 2.71 -9.71 8.09
C LYS A 225 1.38 -10.44 8.27
N TYR A 226 1.29 -11.71 7.91
CA TYR A 226 0.01 -12.41 7.76
C TYR A 226 -0.20 -13.61 8.66
N GLU A 227 0.86 -14.19 9.25
CA GLU A 227 0.69 -15.28 10.21
C GLU A 227 0.24 -14.77 11.58
N PRO A 228 -0.70 -15.48 12.24
CA PRO A 228 -1.13 -15.12 13.58
C PRO A 228 0.05 -15.05 14.56
N GLY A 229 0.29 -13.85 15.09
CA GLY A 229 1.38 -13.55 16.02
C GLY A 229 2.76 -13.49 15.37
N GLY A 230 2.90 -13.29 14.07
CA GLY A 230 4.17 -12.97 13.40
C GLY A 230 4.74 -11.63 13.86
N MET A 231 3.86 -10.67 14.20
CA MET A 231 4.23 -9.37 14.76
C MET A 231 3.29 -8.97 15.90
N GLU A 232 3.71 -8.01 16.71
CA GLU A 232 2.93 -7.28 17.70
C GLU A 232 2.84 -5.82 17.29
N LEU A 233 1.64 -5.23 17.33
CA LEU A 233 1.41 -3.82 17.10
C LEU A 233 1.34 -3.08 18.45
N VAL A 234 2.23 -2.14 18.68
CA VAL A 234 2.24 -1.29 19.88
C VAL A 234 1.74 0.10 19.51
N VAL A 235 0.60 0.53 20.07
CA VAL A 235 0.01 1.87 19.83
C VAL A 235 -0.22 2.57 21.18
N PRO A 236 0.26 3.80 21.33
CA PRO A 236 1.13 4.55 20.43
C PRO A 236 2.53 3.93 20.32
N ALA A 237 3.21 4.16 19.19
CA ALA A 237 4.61 3.74 18.98
C ALA A 237 5.53 4.29 20.09
N ARG A 238 6.55 3.53 20.50
CA ARG A 238 7.50 3.87 21.56
C ARG A 238 8.61 4.82 21.06
N ILE A 239 8.22 5.90 20.43
CA ILE A 239 9.07 6.95 19.87
C ILE A 239 8.92 8.26 20.64
N SER A 240 9.84 9.20 20.45
CA SER A 240 9.75 10.54 21.07
C SER A 240 8.51 11.30 20.59
N ALA A 241 8.09 12.30 21.34
CA ALA A 241 6.98 13.17 20.91
C ALA A 241 7.32 13.93 19.62
N GLY A 242 8.58 14.31 19.41
CA GLY A 242 9.04 14.93 18.18
C GLY A 242 8.96 13.99 16.98
N ALA A 243 9.48 12.77 17.12
CA ALA A 243 9.40 11.75 16.07
C ALA A 243 7.94 11.37 15.74
N ARG A 244 7.05 11.29 16.76
CA ARG A 244 5.62 11.03 16.56
C ARG A 244 4.96 12.10 15.67
N GLU A 245 5.20 13.37 15.95
CA GLU A 245 4.64 14.44 15.13
C GLU A 245 5.25 14.45 13.73
N ALA A 246 6.57 14.24 13.60
CA ALA A 246 7.23 14.11 12.30
C ALA A 246 6.65 12.96 11.45
N VAL A 247 6.40 11.78 12.03
CA VAL A 247 5.71 10.66 11.34
C VAL A 247 4.34 11.10 10.82
N ARG A 248 3.54 11.81 11.65
CA ARG A 248 2.20 12.26 11.26
C ARG A 248 2.24 13.32 10.17
N GLU A 249 3.18 14.26 10.24
CA GLU A 249 3.38 15.30 9.23
C GLU A 249 3.84 14.69 7.90
N LEU A 250 4.84 13.81 7.93
CA LEU A 250 5.34 13.12 6.74
C LEU A 250 4.30 12.18 6.12
N ALA A 251 3.46 11.52 6.93
CA ALA A 251 2.36 10.70 6.43
C ALA A 251 1.34 11.56 5.68
N ARG A 252 0.99 12.72 6.21
CA ARG A 252 0.10 13.70 5.57
C ARG A 252 0.70 14.23 4.27
N GLU A 253 1.99 14.57 4.29
CA GLU A 253 2.71 15.08 3.13
C GLU A 253 2.78 14.01 2.02
N ALA A 254 3.17 12.77 2.34
CA ALA A 254 3.25 11.67 1.38
C ALA A 254 1.88 11.38 0.73
N PHE A 255 0.81 11.35 1.52
CA PHE A 255 -0.55 11.18 1.03
C PHE A 255 -0.98 12.30 0.08
N THR A 256 -0.73 13.54 0.45
CA THR A 256 -1.11 14.72 -0.34
C THR A 256 -0.30 14.81 -1.63
N ARG A 257 1.01 14.61 -1.58
CA ARG A 257 1.91 14.68 -2.75
C ARG A 257 1.64 13.59 -3.76
N SER A 258 1.30 12.39 -3.31
CA SER A 258 0.92 11.29 -4.18
C SER A 258 -0.45 11.49 -4.82
N GLY A 259 -1.21 12.51 -4.42
CA GLY A 259 -2.59 12.70 -4.87
C GLY A 259 -3.54 11.63 -4.34
N CYS A 260 -3.20 10.98 -3.22
CA CYS A 260 -4.06 10.00 -2.58
C CYS A 260 -5.36 10.64 -2.09
N HIS A 261 -6.41 9.83 -2.07
CA HIS A 261 -7.72 10.17 -1.57
C HIS A 261 -8.33 8.95 -0.87
N GLY A 262 -9.20 9.17 0.09
CA GLY A 262 -9.90 8.10 0.80
C GLY A 262 -9.06 7.51 1.91
N LEU A 263 -8.08 6.69 1.60
CA LEU A 263 -7.24 6.03 2.60
C LEU A 263 -5.83 5.72 2.08
N ALA A 264 -4.90 5.58 3.01
CA ALA A 264 -3.58 4.96 2.81
C ALA A 264 -2.97 4.55 4.14
N ARG A 265 -2.00 3.62 4.13
CA ARG A 265 -1.06 3.38 5.23
C ARG A 265 0.32 3.82 4.77
N VAL A 266 0.98 4.59 5.60
CA VAL A 266 2.32 5.09 5.34
C VAL A 266 3.28 4.46 6.33
N ASP A 267 4.36 3.89 5.83
CA ASP A 267 5.30 3.08 6.58
C ASP A 267 6.64 3.82 6.68
N PHE A 268 7.26 3.79 7.87
CA PHE A 268 8.46 4.55 8.21
C PHE A 268 9.48 3.68 8.92
N PHE A 269 10.74 4.09 8.83
CA PHE A 269 11.81 3.70 9.76
C PHE A 269 12.09 4.86 10.69
N VAL A 270 12.16 4.58 12.00
CA VAL A 270 12.41 5.61 13.04
C VAL A 270 13.58 5.17 13.90
N ASP A 271 14.65 5.97 13.91
CA ASP A 271 15.80 5.80 14.80
C ASP A 271 16.02 7.08 15.61
N ALA A 272 15.78 7.01 16.91
CA ALA A 272 15.72 8.15 17.81
C ALA A 272 14.74 9.23 17.27
N ASP A 273 15.25 10.38 16.82
CA ASP A 273 14.46 11.46 16.23
C ASP A 273 14.53 11.52 14.70
N GLU A 274 15.29 10.63 14.07
CA GLU A 274 15.33 10.50 12.61
C GLU A 274 14.12 9.69 12.14
N VAL A 275 13.36 10.24 11.19
CA VAL A 275 12.18 9.61 10.59
C VAL A 275 12.38 9.53 9.09
N LEU A 276 12.43 8.31 8.56
CA LEU A 276 12.62 8.04 7.14
C LEU A 276 11.36 7.39 6.56
N LEU A 277 10.79 7.98 5.52
CA LEU A 277 9.68 7.41 4.78
C LEU A 277 10.15 6.15 4.03
N ASN A 278 9.42 5.05 4.19
CA ASN A 278 9.65 3.81 3.46
C ASN A 278 8.74 3.70 2.22
N GLU A 279 7.45 3.51 2.43
CA GLU A 279 6.47 3.33 1.35
C GLU A 279 5.07 3.84 1.75
N LEU A 280 4.15 3.93 0.78
CA LEU A 280 2.75 4.24 0.97
C LEU A 280 1.89 3.17 0.27
N ASN A 281 0.99 2.55 1.04
CA ASN A 281 0.08 1.50 0.59
C ASN A 281 -1.32 2.07 0.40
N THR A 282 -1.85 2.04 -0.82
CA THR A 282 -3.13 2.66 -1.18
C THR A 282 -4.34 1.79 -0.84
N ILE A 283 -4.17 0.47 -0.71
CA ILE A 283 -5.17 -0.47 -0.19
C ILE A 283 -4.51 -1.35 0.89
N PRO A 284 -4.30 -0.83 2.10
CA PRO A 284 -3.76 -1.64 3.20
C PRO A 284 -4.67 -2.81 3.54
N GLY A 285 -4.16 -3.80 4.27
CA GLY A 285 -4.96 -4.94 4.71
C GLY A 285 -6.14 -4.53 5.60
N PHE A 286 -7.24 -5.24 5.48
CA PHE A 286 -8.48 -5.05 6.25
C PHE A 286 -8.91 -6.29 7.05
N THR A 287 -8.01 -7.23 7.29
CA THR A 287 -8.27 -8.36 8.20
C THR A 287 -8.31 -7.87 9.66
N GLU A 288 -8.80 -8.70 10.58
CA GLU A 288 -8.81 -8.40 12.02
C GLU A 288 -7.40 -8.12 12.59
N THR A 289 -6.36 -8.69 11.98
CA THR A 289 -4.97 -8.49 12.38
C THR A 289 -4.33 -7.29 11.74
N SER A 290 -4.94 -6.73 10.69
CA SER A 290 -4.37 -5.64 9.89
C SER A 290 -4.20 -4.35 10.69
N VAL A 291 -3.10 -3.66 10.43
CA VAL A 291 -2.67 -2.48 11.19
C VAL A 291 -3.58 -1.28 10.93
N PHE A 292 -4.02 -1.05 9.67
CA PHE A 292 -4.79 0.14 9.29
C PHE A 292 -6.01 0.37 10.20
N GLY A 293 -6.87 -0.63 10.36
CA GLY A 293 -8.07 -0.53 11.19
C GLY A 293 -7.75 -0.42 12.69
N LYS A 294 -6.68 -1.10 13.15
CA LYS A 294 -6.25 -1.04 14.56
C LYS A 294 -5.74 0.35 14.95
N LEU A 295 -5.00 1.02 14.07
CA LEU A 295 -4.51 2.38 14.31
C LEU A 295 -5.68 3.37 14.43
N TRP A 296 -6.70 3.26 13.58
CA TRP A 296 -7.91 4.08 13.70
C TRP A 296 -8.72 3.75 14.97
N GLY A 297 -8.84 2.46 15.32
CA GLY A 297 -9.46 2.05 16.59
C GLY A 297 -8.76 2.64 17.80
N ALA A 298 -7.43 2.60 17.84
CA ALA A 298 -6.64 3.22 18.90
C ALA A 298 -6.74 4.76 18.90
N SER A 299 -7.05 5.35 17.75
CA SER A 299 -7.31 6.81 17.60
C SER A 299 -8.77 7.19 17.92
N GLY A 300 -9.59 6.25 18.38
CA GLY A 300 -10.97 6.50 18.82
C GLY A 300 -12.04 6.33 17.73
N LEU A 301 -11.70 5.79 16.55
CA LEU A 301 -12.66 5.51 15.48
C LEU A 301 -12.90 4.00 15.35
N PRO A 302 -14.07 3.49 15.77
CA PRO A 302 -14.42 2.07 15.66
C PRO A 302 -14.45 1.59 14.20
N TYR A 303 -14.17 0.30 13.99
CA TYR A 303 -14.04 -0.26 12.65
C TYR A 303 -15.30 -0.09 11.76
N PRO A 304 -16.55 -0.31 12.23
CA PRO A 304 -17.73 -0.04 11.41
C PRO A 304 -17.85 1.44 11.00
N ASP A 305 -17.57 2.36 11.92
CA ASP A 305 -17.63 3.81 11.65
C ASP A 305 -16.52 4.24 10.67
N LEU A 306 -15.35 3.61 10.74
CA LEU A 306 -14.26 3.79 9.77
C LEU A 306 -14.72 3.42 8.35
N LEU A 307 -15.37 2.26 8.18
CA LEU A 307 -15.84 1.79 6.88
C LEU A 307 -16.95 2.69 6.30
N ASP A 308 -17.91 3.10 7.12
CA ASP A 308 -18.96 4.05 6.74
C ASP A 308 -18.35 5.38 6.27
N ARG A 309 -17.40 5.90 7.04
CA ARG A 309 -16.71 7.15 6.72
C ARG A 309 -15.93 7.06 5.41
N LEU A 310 -15.22 5.94 5.16
CA LEU A 310 -14.51 5.70 3.89
C LEU A 310 -15.47 5.65 2.70
N ALA A 311 -16.62 4.99 2.84
CA ALA A 311 -17.66 4.96 1.82
C ALA A 311 -18.22 6.36 1.54
N SER A 312 -18.50 7.13 2.59
CA SER A 312 -18.99 8.51 2.48
C SER A 312 -17.99 9.43 1.77
N ILE A 313 -16.69 9.31 2.06
CA ILE A 313 -15.61 10.06 1.40
C ILE A 313 -15.57 9.72 -0.09
N ALA A 314 -15.72 8.45 -0.47
CA ALA A 314 -15.72 8.01 -1.86
C ALA A 314 -16.91 8.62 -2.65
N VAL A 315 -18.10 8.59 -2.08
CA VAL A 315 -19.30 9.18 -2.70
C VAL A 315 -19.15 10.70 -2.84
N ALA A 316 -18.58 11.37 -1.83
CA ALA A 316 -18.33 12.81 -1.88
C ALA A 316 -17.33 13.17 -2.99
N ARG A 317 -16.21 12.43 -3.12
CA ARG A 317 -15.22 12.60 -4.19
C ARG A 317 -15.85 12.47 -5.57
N HIS A 318 -16.59 11.40 -5.81
CA HIS A 318 -17.22 11.15 -7.10
C HIS A 318 -18.20 12.30 -7.50
N ARG A 319 -18.97 12.81 -6.53
CA ARG A 319 -19.86 13.96 -6.76
C ARG A 319 -19.09 15.24 -7.09
N GLU A 320 -17.96 15.47 -6.43
CA GLU A 320 -17.13 16.64 -6.66
C GLU A 320 -16.48 16.61 -8.04
N GLU A 321 -15.89 15.47 -8.44
CA GLU A 321 -15.26 15.27 -9.74
C GLU A 321 -16.25 15.43 -10.90
N ARG A 322 -17.50 15.01 -10.74
CA ARG A 322 -18.58 15.18 -11.74
C ARG A 322 -19.06 16.64 -11.92
N ARG A 323 -18.57 17.60 -11.12
CA ARG A 323 -18.83 19.03 -11.34
C ARG A 323 -17.99 19.61 -12.48
N TYR A 324 -16.87 18.97 -12.79
CA TYR A 324 -16.01 19.39 -13.89
C TYR A 324 -16.59 18.88 -15.22
N ARG A 325 -16.52 19.75 -16.26
CA ARG A 325 -16.95 19.41 -17.62
C ARG A 325 -15.71 19.08 -18.43
N HIS A 326 -15.73 17.95 -19.08
CA HIS A 326 -14.66 17.47 -19.95
C HIS A 326 -15.07 17.54 -21.41
#